data_b0ba21fc63042228e86c912dee28847e
#
_entry.id   b0ba21fc63042228e86c912dee28847e
#
_cell.length_a   1.000
_cell.length_b   1.000
_cell.length_c   1.000
_cell.angle_alpha   90.00
_cell.angle_beta   90.00
_cell.angle_gamma   90.00
#
_symmetry.space_group_name_H-M   'P 1'
#
loop_
_entity.id
_entity.type
_entity.pdbx_description
1 polymer ?
#
loop_
_entity_poly.entity_id
_entity_poly.type
_entity_poly.pdbx_seq_one_letter_code
_entity_poly.pdbx_strand_id
1 'polypeptide(L)'
;MARVSTYLNFMGNAEEAFDYYRTVFATEYLGPIQRMKDVPADPNGPTLSEAEKELVMHVELPILGGHVIMATDMLESMHHELKIGNNTTINLEPDTREETQRLFDALSEGSTDCAPLMDMFWGATWGTCLDRFGVRWMFNYTPSP
;
A
#
# COMPACT_ATOMS: atom_id res chain seq x y z
N MET A 1 1.80 2.53 23.43
CA MET A 1 1.16 1.24 23.17
C MET A 1 1.85 0.52 22.03
N ALA A 2 1.99 -0.78 22.16
CA ALA A 2 2.55 -1.58 21.09
C ALA A 2 1.62 -1.58 19.88
N ARG A 3 2.19 -1.66 18.68
CA ARG A 3 1.46 -1.59 17.42
C ARG A 3 2.16 -2.43 16.36
N VAL A 4 1.39 -3.02 15.48
CA VAL A 4 1.89 -3.62 14.25
C VAL A 4 1.36 -2.80 13.08
N SER A 5 2.21 -2.52 12.12
CA SER A 5 1.86 -1.82 10.88
C SER A 5 2.52 -2.56 9.71
N THR A 6 2.13 -2.17 8.50
CA THR A 6 2.75 -2.72 7.28
C THR A 6 3.64 -1.65 6.68
N TYR A 7 4.89 -1.99 6.39
CA TYR A 7 5.85 -1.08 5.76
C TYR A 7 6.07 -1.51 4.31
N LEU A 8 5.81 -0.61 3.39
CA LEU A 8 5.88 -0.87 1.96
C LEU A 8 7.04 -0.11 1.32
N ASN A 9 7.66 -0.73 0.33
CA ASN A 9 8.72 -0.12 -0.46
C ASN A 9 8.24 0.11 -1.89
N PHE A 10 8.58 1.27 -2.44
CA PHE A 10 8.27 1.62 -3.82
C PHE A 10 9.54 2.10 -4.51
N MET A 11 9.53 2.12 -5.82
CA MET A 11 10.69 2.59 -6.59
C MET A 11 10.34 3.92 -7.29
N GLY A 12 10.02 4.93 -6.47
CA GLY A 12 9.75 6.28 -6.95
C GLY A 12 8.28 6.67 -7.04
N ASN A 13 7.34 5.77 -6.77
CA ASN A 13 5.90 6.03 -6.89
C ASN A 13 5.11 5.87 -5.59
N ALA A 14 5.79 6.00 -4.44
CA ALA A 14 5.12 5.86 -3.15
C ALA A 14 4.00 6.89 -2.95
N GLU A 15 4.24 8.14 -3.32
CA GLU A 15 3.25 9.21 -3.17
C GLU A 15 2.01 8.96 -4.04
N GLU A 16 2.22 8.60 -5.29
CA GLU A 16 1.11 8.28 -6.21
C GLU A 16 0.26 7.12 -5.66
N ALA A 17 0.92 6.06 -5.19
CA ALA A 17 0.22 4.92 -4.63
C ALA A 17 -0.57 5.30 -3.38
N PHE A 18 0.04 6.03 -2.45
CA PHE A 18 -0.60 6.41 -1.19
C PHE A 18 -1.70 7.44 -1.37
N ASP A 19 -1.59 8.37 -2.32
CA ASP A 19 -2.69 9.26 -2.65
C ASP A 19 -3.90 8.48 -3.17
N TYR A 20 -3.66 7.43 -3.96
CA TYR A 20 -4.71 6.54 -4.41
C TYR A 20 -5.35 5.79 -3.24
N TYR A 21 -4.54 5.20 -2.37
CA TYR A 21 -5.04 4.47 -1.20
C TYR A 21 -5.83 5.39 -0.26
N ARG A 22 -5.37 6.62 -0.07
CA ARG A 22 -6.09 7.61 0.72
C ARG A 22 -7.51 7.81 0.19
N THR A 23 -7.65 7.91 -1.12
CA THR A 23 -8.95 8.03 -1.77
C THR A 23 -9.79 6.75 -1.62
N VAL A 24 -9.18 5.59 -1.86
CA VAL A 24 -9.86 4.29 -1.79
C VAL A 24 -10.42 4.03 -0.39
N PHE A 25 -9.63 4.27 0.65
CA PHE A 25 -10.02 4.00 2.03
C PHE A 25 -10.69 5.20 2.70
N ALA A 26 -10.76 6.35 2.05
CA ALA A 26 -11.34 7.59 2.57
C ALA A 26 -10.74 7.98 3.92
N THR A 27 -9.43 7.97 4.01
CA THR A 27 -8.67 8.32 5.21
C THR A 27 -7.73 9.50 4.95
N GLU A 28 -7.00 9.92 5.98
CA GLU A 28 -6.05 11.02 5.87
C GLU A 28 -4.69 10.58 6.40
N TYR A 29 -3.62 11.16 5.86
CA TYR A 29 -2.27 10.90 6.34
C TYR A 29 -2.11 11.22 7.82
N LEU A 30 -1.29 10.43 8.50
CA LEU A 30 -0.91 10.69 9.90
C LEU A 30 0.29 11.64 9.94
N GLY A 31 0.08 12.88 9.57
CA GLY A 31 1.12 13.88 9.50
C GLY A 31 1.62 14.14 8.08
N PRO A 32 2.58 15.04 7.91
CA PRO A 32 3.09 15.40 6.59
C PRO A 32 3.93 14.29 5.99
N ILE A 33 3.96 14.22 4.66
CA ILE A 33 4.89 13.36 3.94
C ILE A 33 6.29 13.89 4.17
N GLN A 34 7.18 13.04 4.67
CA GLN A 34 8.60 13.37 4.81
C GLN A 34 9.31 12.99 3.51
N ARG A 35 10.06 13.92 2.96
CA ARG A 35 10.77 13.72 1.69
C ARG A 35 12.26 13.51 1.92
N MET A 36 12.95 12.99 0.93
CA MET A 36 14.39 12.74 1.04
C MET A 36 15.16 14.02 1.36
N LYS A 37 14.73 15.17 0.79
CA LYS A 37 15.35 16.48 1.06
C LYS A 37 15.19 16.94 2.51
N ASP A 38 14.24 16.40 3.26
CA ASP A 38 13.99 16.78 4.65
C ASP A 38 14.98 16.13 5.62
N VAL A 39 15.75 15.16 5.13
CA VAL A 39 16.77 14.46 5.91
C VAL A 39 18.09 15.19 5.76
N PRO A 40 18.84 15.43 6.87
CA PRO A 40 20.16 16.06 6.76
C PRO A 40 21.07 15.30 5.82
N ALA A 41 21.79 16.02 4.96
CA ALA A 41 22.71 15.39 4.01
C ALA A 41 23.86 14.71 4.75
N ASP A 42 24.17 13.47 4.36
CA ASP A 42 25.33 12.74 4.84
C ASP A 42 26.53 13.11 3.94
N PRO A 43 27.57 13.76 4.47
CA PRO A 43 28.72 14.15 3.65
C PRO A 43 29.46 12.95 3.06
N ASN A 44 29.29 11.75 3.65
CA ASN A 44 29.90 10.52 3.17
C ASN A 44 28.92 9.64 2.37
N GLY A 45 27.68 10.10 2.20
CA GLY A 45 26.67 9.36 1.46
C GLY A 45 26.62 9.74 -0.01
N PRO A 46 25.80 9.04 -0.79
CA PRO A 46 25.61 9.36 -2.20
C PRO A 46 24.93 10.73 -2.35
N THR A 47 25.24 11.41 -3.46
CA THR A 47 24.57 12.66 -3.81
C THR A 47 23.24 12.32 -4.47
N LEU A 48 22.15 12.84 -3.91
CA LEU A 48 20.81 12.64 -4.48
C LEU A 48 20.60 13.57 -5.68
N SER A 49 19.95 13.07 -6.71
CA SER A 49 19.49 13.92 -7.81
C SER A 49 18.36 14.84 -7.34
N GLU A 50 18.06 15.88 -8.11
CA GLU A 50 16.95 16.78 -7.78
C GLU A 50 15.61 16.02 -7.72
N ALA A 51 15.42 15.05 -8.61
CA ALA A 51 14.23 14.21 -8.63
C ALA A 51 14.15 13.35 -7.35
N GLU A 52 15.25 12.73 -6.94
CA GLU A 52 15.29 11.89 -5.74
C GLU A 52 15.00 12.68 -4.45
N LYS A 53 15.38 13.95 -4.40
CA LYS A 53 15.11 14.81 -3.23
C LYS A 53 13.61 14.98 -2.97
N GLU A 54 12.79 14.89 -3.98
CA GLU A 54 11.34 15.02 -3.87
C GLU A 54 10.64 13.70 -3.51
N LEU A 55 11.34 12.57 -3.58
CA LEU A 55 10.77 11.27 -3.30
C LEU A 55 10.44 11.12 -1.81
N VAL A 56 9.61 10.14 -1.50
CA VAL A 56 9.11 9.91 -0.14
C VAL A 56 10.17 9.18 0.68
N MET A 57 10.57 9.78 1.78
CA MET A 57 11.39 9.14 2.80
C MET A 57 10.51 8.37 3.77
N HIS A 58 9.36 8.94 4.15
CA HIS A 58 8.42 8.29 5.06
C HIS A 58 7.02 8.89 4.93
N VAL A 59 6.01 8.02 4.94
CA VAL A 59 4.61 8.41 4.93
C VAL A 59 3.81 7.36 5.71
N GLU A 60 2.76 7.79 6.40
CA GLU A 60 1.87 6.90 7.16
C GLU A 60 0.42 7.20 6.80
N LEU A 61 -0.33 6.14 6.54
CA LEU A 61 -1.74 6.25 6.16
C LEU A 61 -2.55 5.16 6.85
N PRO A 62 -3.60 5.52 7.61
CA PRO A 62 -4.56 4.52 8.08
C PRO A 62 -5.37 3.97 6.91
N ILE A 63 -5.67 2.69 6.98
CA ILE A 63 -6.57 2.03 6.04
C ILE A 63 -7.74 1.41 6.81
N LEU A 64 -8.34 0.36 6.27
CA LEU A 64 -9.49 -0.28 6.89
C LEU A 64 -9.20 -0.67 8.35
N GLY A 65 -10.14 -0.39 9.25
CA GLY A 65 -10.04 -0.78 10.65
C GLY A 65 -8.94 -0.09 11.45
N GLY A 66 -8.39 1.00 10.93
CA GLY A 66 -7.34 1.74 11.61
C GLY A 66 -5.94 1.15 11.45
N HIS A 67 -5.78 0.08 10.66
CA HIS A 67 -4.44 -0.44 10.37
C HIS A 67 -3.64 0.59 9.60
N VAL A 68 -2.39 0.82 10.00
CA VAL A 68 -1.53 1.82 9.37
C VAL A 68 -0.60 1.15 8.37
N ILE A 69 -0.57 1.68 7.16
CA ILE A 69 0.48 1.35 6.19
C ILE A 69 1.47 2.51 6.13
N MET A 70 2.72 2.16 5.98
CA MET A 70 3.82 3.11 5.87
C MET A 70 4.56 2.86 4.57
N ALA A 71 5.30 3.84 4.09
CA ALA A 71 6.08 3.63 2.87
C ALA A 71 7.31 4.51 2.80
N THR A 72 8.23 4.05 1.99
CA THR A 72 9.39 4.82 1.52
C THR A 72 9.60 4.53 0.03
N ASP A 73 10.24 5.46 -0.66
CA ASP A 73 10.78 5.21 -1.99
C ASP A 73 12.20 4.68 -1.86
N MET A 74 12.51 3.63 -2.59
CA MET A 74 13.87 3.13 -2.75
C MET A 74 14.60 4.00 -3.77
N LEU A 75 15.91 4.11 -3.65
CA LEU A 75 16.71 5.04 -4.44
C LEU A 75 17.72 4.31 -5.33
N GLU A 76 17.74 4.65 -6.61
CA GLU A 76 18.75 4.15 -7.55
C GLU A 76 20.16 4.55 -7.14
N SER A 77 20.33 5.78 -6.64
CA SER A 77 21.62 6.29 -6.18
C SER A 77 22.22 5.47 -5.04
N MET A 78 21.39 4.72 -4.31
CA MET A 78 21.81 3.83 -3.24
C MET A 78 21.84 2.36 -3.67
N HIS A 79 21.69 2.11 -4.96
CA HIS A 79 21.66 0.77 -5.56
C HIS A 79 20.56 -0.12 -5.00
N HIS A 80 19.45 0.48 -4.59
CA HIS A 80 18.28 -0.27 -4.16
C HIS A 80 17.61 -0.95 -5.36
N GLU A 81 17.10 -2.15 -5.14
CA GLU A 81 16.34 -2.90 -6.14
C GLU A 81 15.04 -3.38 -5.50
N LEU A 82 13.91 -2.97 -6.06
CA LEU A 82 12.60 -3.41 -5.59
C LEU A 82 12.32 -4.81 -6.11
N LYS A 83 11.96 -5.72 -5.19
CA LYS A 83 11.55 -7.09 -5.53
C LYS A 83 10.12 -7.31 -5.06
N ILE A 84 9.23 -7.51 -6.01
CA ILE A 84 7.82 -7.80 -5.71
C ILE A 84 7.68 -9.32 -5.62
N GLY A 85 7.31 -9.80 -4.43
CA GLY A 85 7.13 -11.22 -4.18
C GLY A 85 5.66 -11.59 -4.05
N ASN A 86 5.40 -12.80 -3.58
CA ASN A 86 4.05 -13.32 -3.39
C ASN A 86 3.84 -13.98 -2.02
N ASN A 87 4.76 -13.79 -1.09
CA ASN A 87 4.70 -14.44 0.22
C ASN A 87 4.09 -13.56 1.33
N THR A 88 3.62 -12.35 1.00
CA THR A 88 2.95 -11.46 1.94
C THR A 88 1.77 -10.80 1.25
N THR A 89 0.63 -10.76 1.91
CA THR A 89 -0.60 -10.17 1.38
C THR A 89 -1.28 -9.41 2.51
N ILE A 90 -1.77 -8.21 2.21
CA ILE A 90 -2.59 -7.46 3.15
C ILE A 90 -4.03 -7.96 3.02
N ASN A 91 -4.56 -8.53 4.09
CA ASN A 91 -5.91 -9.07 4.09
C ASN A 91 -6.90 -8.02 4.59
N LEU A 92 -7.92 -7.75 3.79
CA LEU A 92 -9.00 -6.81 4.10
C LEU A 92 -10.27 -7.59 4.40
N GLU A 93 -10.89 -7.31 5.56
CA GLU A 93 -12.13 -7.94 5.98
C GLU A 93 -13.18 -6.87 6.23
N PRO A 94 -13.80 -6.33 5.16
CA PRO A 94 -14.83 -5.30 5.31
C PRO A 94 -16.11 -5.82 5.98
N ASP A 95 -16.92 -4.89 6.48
CA ASP A 95 -18.15 -5.24 7.22
C ASP A 95 -19.27 -5.74 6.30
N THR A 96 -19.24 -5.39 5.01
CA THR A 96 -20.30 -5.73 4.09
C THR A 96 -19.74 -6.31 2.78
N ARG A 97 -20.60 -7.08 2.10
CA ARG A 97 -20.25 -7.63 0.79
C ARG A 97 -20.08 -6.50 -0.24
N GLU A 98 -20.90 -5.45 -0.15
CA GLU A 98 -20.85 -4.30 -1.06
C GLU A 98 -19.53 -3.53 -0.92
N GLU A 99 -19.07 -3.32 0.32
CA GLU A 99 -17.79 -2.65 0.56
C GLU A 99 -16.62 -3.52 0.06
N THR A 100 -16.71 -4.83 0.22
CA THR A 100 -15.73 -5.78 -0.30
C THR A 100 -15.60 -5.65 -1.82
N GLN A 101 -16.73 -5.59 -2.52
CA GLN A 101 -16.77 -5.41 -3.97
C GLN A 101 -16.16 -4.05 -4.37
N ARG A 102 -16.52 -2.98 -3.65
CA ARG A 102 -16.00 -1.64 -3.94
C ARG A 102 -14.48 -1.58 -3.80
N LEU A 103 -13.94 -2.13 -2.71
CA LEU A 103 -12.50 -2.16 -2.48
C LEU A 103 -11.79 -3.01 -3.53
N PHE A 104 -12.36 -4.16 -3.86
CA PHE A 104 -11.79 -5.03 -4.90
C PHE A 104 -11.74 -4.30 -6.24
N ASP A 105 -12.84 -3.68 -6.65
CA ASP A 105 -12.90 -2.97 -7.93
C ASP A 105 -11.86 -1.85 -8.00
N ALA A 106 -11.72 -1.09 -6.92
CA ALA A 106 -10.77 0.03 -6.87
C ALA A 106 -9.32 -0.45 -6.88
N LEU A 107 -8.98 -1.44 -6.05
CA LEU A 107 -7.59 -1.89 -5.91
C LEU A 107 -7.14 -2.81 -7.05
N SER A 108 -8.07 -3.50 -7.71
CA SER A 108 -7.73 -4.38 -8.83
C SER A 108 -7.63 -3.64 -10.17
N GLU A 109 -7.99 -2.36 -10.22
CA GLU A 109 -7.87 -1.59 -11.47
C GLU A 109 -6.42 -1.54 -11.92
N GLY A 110 -6.17 -1.99 -13.16
CA GLY A 110 -4.82 -2.07 -13.70
C GLY A 110 -3.99 -3.25 -13.17
N SER A 111 -4.59 -4.15 -12.40
CA SER A 111 -3.91 -5.34 -11.90
C SER A 111 -3.63 -6.33 -13.03
N THR A 112 -2.45 -6.96 -12.98
CA THR A 112 -2.07 -8.02 -13.94
C THR A 112 -2.10 -9.41 -13.33
N ASP A 113 -2.29 -9.51 -12.01
CA ASP A 113 -2.33 -10.78 -11.27
C ASP A 113 -3.49 -10.67 -10.27
N CYS A 114 -4.63 -11.25 -10.65
CA CYS A 114 -5.87 -11.05 -9.93
C CYS A 114 -6.69 -12.34 -9.93
N ALA A 115 -7.14 -12.75 -8.74
CA ALA A 115 -8.18 -13.76 -8.59
C ALA A 115 -9.46 -13.01 -8.26
N PRO A 116 -10.46 -13.00 -9.18
CA PRO A 116 -11.69 -12.24 -8.99
C PRO A 116 -12.45 -12.64 -7.73
N LEU A 117 -13.26 -11.71 -7.21
CA LEU A 117 -14.14 -12.04 -6.09
C LEU A 117 -15.06 -13.19 -6.46
N MET A 118 -15.10 -14.19 -5.59
CA MET A 118 -15.96 -15.35 -5.74
C MET A 118 -16.79 -15.53 -4.47
N ASP A 119 -18.09 -15.75 -4.67
CA ASP A 119 -18.94 -16.12 -3.55
C ASP A 119 -18.78 -17.63 -3.34
N MET A 120 -18.29 -17.99 -2.15
CA MET A 120 -18.06 -19.39 -1.80
C MET A 120 -19.34 -20.05 -1.33
N PHE A 121 -19.43 -21.38 -1.47
CA PHE A 121 -20.65 -22.11 -1.13
C PHE A 121 -21.04 -22.00 0.35
N TRP A 122 -20.08 -21.68 1.24
CA TRP A 122 -20.36 -21.48 2.66
C TRP A 122 -20.72 -20.02 3.02
N GLY A 123 -20.92 -19.14 2.01
CA GLY A 123 -21.38 -17.77 2.18
C GLY A 123 -20.30 -16.71 2.25
N ALA A 124 -19.03 -17.08 2.28
CA ALA A 124 -17.94 -16.10 2.25
C ALA A 124 -17.69 -15.58 0.82
N THR A 125 -17.15 -14.38 0.73
CA THR A 125 -16.68 -13.78 -0.53
C THR A 125 -15.18 -13.59 -0.42
N TRP A 126 -14.43 -14.04 -1.43
CA TRP A 126 -12.97 -14.04 -1.39
C TRP A 126 -12.39 -13.68 -2.76
N GLY A 127 -11.27 -12.97 -2.73
CA GLY A 127 -10.49 -12.66 -3.93
C GLY A 127 -9.14 -12.07 -3.56
N THR A 128 -8.25 -11.94 -4.54
CA THR A 128 -6.93 -11.35 -4.36
C THR A 128 -6.57 -10.50 -5.58
N CYS A 129 -5.67 -9.55 -5.40
CA CYS A 129 -5.04 -8.86 -6.52
C CYS A 129 -3.65 -8.36 -6.13
N LEU A 130 -2.76 -8.32 -7.13
CA LEU A 130 -1.55 -7.52 -7.08
C LEU A 130 -1.90 -6.20 -7.75
N ASP A 131 -1.95 -5.10 -6.99
CA ASP A 131 -2.37 -3.84 -7.58
C ASP A 131 -1.33 -3.28 -8.56
N ARG A 132 -1.71 -2.22 -9.28
CA ARG A 132 -0.82 -1.64 -10.30
C ARG A 132 0.42 -0.98 -9.70
N PHE A 133 0.47 -0.79 -8.39
CA PHE A 133 1.63 -0.24 -7.68
C PHE A 133 2.55 -1.32 -7.10
N GLY A 134 2.16 -2.59 -7.20
CA GLY A 134 2.96 -3.72 -6.72
C GLY A 134 2.63 -4.16 -5.30
N VAL A 135 1.50 -3.77 -4.75
CA VAL A 135 1.05 -4.21 -3.43
C VAL A 135 0.01 -5.31 -3.57
N ARG A 136 0.16 -6.35 -2.78
CA ARG A 136 -0.71 -7.52 -2.85
C ARG A 136 -1.80 -7.44 -1.78
N TRP A 137 -3.06 -7.57 -2.22
CA TRP A 137 -4.24 -7.47 -1.39
C TRP A 137 -5.06 -8.75 -1.43
N MET A 138 -5.70 -9.10 -0.32
CA MET A 138 -6.72 -10.14 -0.23
C MET A 138 -8.01 -9.52 0.28
N PHE A 139 -9.13 -9.98 -0.25
CA PHE A 139 -10.46 -9.49 0.10
C PHE A 139 -11.23 -10.66 0.67
N ASN A 140 -11.73 -10.53 1.88
CA ASN A 140 -12.31 -11.63 2.60
C ASN A 140 -13.52 -11.12 3.40
N TYR A 141 -14.70 -11.53 2.99
CA TYR A 141 -15.93 -11.15 3.68
C TYR A 141 -16.67 -12.42 4.11
N THR A 142 -17.04 -12.48 5.37
CA THR A 142 -17.87 -13.54 5.92
C THR A 142 -19.08 -12.89 6.57
N PRO A 143 -20.32 -13.22 6.15
CA PRO A 143 -21.51 -12.68 6.79
C PRO A 143 -21.54 -12.99 8.27
N SER A 144 -22.03 -12.03 9.07
CA SER A 144 -22.28 -12.28 10.50
C SER A 144 -23.39 -13.29 10.67
N PRO A 145 -23.31 -14.18 11.68
CA PRO A 145 -24.39 -15.15 11.93
C PRO A 145 -25.70 -14.51 12.35
#